data_1a093c46a1dd580d9ea62fe185888791
#
_entry.id   1a093c46a1dd580d9ea62fe185888791
#
_cell.length_a   1.000
_cell.length_b   1.000
_cell.length_c   1.000
_cell.angle_alpha   90.00
_cell.angle_beta   90.00
_cell.angle_gamma   90.00
#
_symmetry.space_group_name_H-M   'P 1'
#
loop_
_entity.id
_entity.type
_entity.pdbx_description
1 polymer ?
#
loop_
_entity_poly.entity_id
_entity_poly.type
_entity_poly.pdbx_seq_one_letter_code
_entity_poly.pdbx_strand_id
1 'polypeptide(L)'
;MPVAISNSSTLIHLAAIGRLVLLREFYGKITIPPAVWKEVIEEGKGRAGAIEMEKALEAGWIEVVSPVDVALLPLLKRDLGEGEAEAIALAIERQAEVVFLDESDARRVADLFGLHKTGVVGLLIRARLEGKIASLRQELDQLREDAGFWINEGLYRQALEAVGESVR
;
A
#
# COMPACT_ATOMS: atom_id res chain seq x y z
N MET A 1 18.69 -4.63 -6.16
CA MET A 1 17.29 -5.09 -6.13
C MET A 1 16.38 -3.92 -5.79
N PRO A 2 15.32 -3.72 -6.54
CA PRO A 2 14.36 -2.66 -6.19
C PRO A 2 13.71 -2.95 -4.84
N VAL A 3 13.52 -1.90 -4.05
CA VAL A 3 12.89 -1.99 -2.74
C VAL A 3 11.51 -1.34 -2.82
N ALA A 4 10.49 -2.10 -2.45
CA ALA A 4 9.12 -1.61 -2.37
C ALA A 4 8.68 -1.62 -0.90
N ILE A 5 8.17 -0.51 -0.43
CA ILE A 5 7.79 -0.32 0.96
C ILE A 5 6.31 0.04 1.02
N SER A 6 5.61 -0.46 2.02
CA SER A 6 4.17 -0.20 2.15
C SER A 6 3.78 0.28 3.54
N ASN A 7 2.75 1.13 3.58
CA ASN A 7 2.04 1.45 4.81
C ASN A 7 1.02 0.31 5.12
N SER A 8 0.30 0.43 6.23
CA SER A 8 -0.68 -0.58 6.63
C SER A 8 -1.95 -0.54 5.80
N SER A 9 -2.42 0.66 5.46
CA SER A 9 -3.68 0.89 4.76
C SER A 9 -3.75 0.14 3.43
N THR A 10 -2.73 0.28 2.58
CA THR A 10 -2.68 -0.42 1.29
C THR A 10 -2.74 -1.93 1.46
N LEU A 11 -1.99 -2.46 2.43
CA LEU A 11 -1.96 -3.91 2.72
C LEU A 11 -3.34 -4.41 3.16
N ILE A 12 -3.96 -3.69 4.08
CA ILE A 12 -5.28 -4.06 4.60
C ILE A 12 -6.33 -4.04 3.50
N HIS A 13 -6.33 -2.99 2.67
CA HIS A 13 -7.29 -2.85 1.57
C HIS A 13 -7.11 -3.96 0.53
N LEU A 14 -5.87 -4.26 0.15
CA LEU A 14 -5.61 -5.33 -0.80
C LEU A 14 -6.01 -6.70 -0.25
N ALA A 15 -5.72 -6.96 1.02
CA ALA A 15 -6.12 -8.21 1.66
C ALA A 15 -7.65 -8.35 1.71
N ALA A 16 -8.36 -7.25 1.98
CA ALA A 16 -9.81 -7.26 2.08
C ALA A 16 -10.50 -7.66 0.76
N ILE A 17 -9.89 -7.39 -0.37
CA ILE A 17 -10.42 -7.78 -1.68
C ILE A 17 -9.71 -9.01 -2.27
N GLY A 18 -8.86 -9.68 -1.48
CA GLY A 18 -8.17 -10.89 -1.91
C GLY A 18 -7.07 -10.66 -2.94
N ARG A 19 -6.47 -9.46 -2.96
CA ARG A 19 -5.48 -9.07 -3.97
C ARG A 19 -4.08 -8.77 -3.41
N LEU A 20 -3.82 -9.16 -2.17
CA LEU A 20 -2.51 -8.90 -1.56
C LEU A 20 -1.36 -9.48 -2.41
N VAL A 21 -1.59 -10.62 -3.04
CA VAL A 21 -0.60 -11.30 -3.86
C VAL A 21 -0.10 -10.48 -5.06
N LEU A 22 -0.85 -9.47 -5.49
CA LEU A 22 -0.39 -8.58 -6.56
C LEU A 22 0.92 -7.90 -6.22
N LEU A 23 1.13 -7.57 -4.95
CA LEU A 23 2.39 -6.97 -4.51
C LEU A 23 3.56 -7.93 -4.75
N ARG A 24 3.37 -9.21 -4.47
CA ARG A 24 4.38 -10.23 -4.73
C ARG A 24 4.63 -10.38 -6.22
N GLU A 25 3.56 -10.40 -7.02
CA GLU A 25 3.68 -10.57 -8.47
C GLU A 25 4.44 -9.43 -9.12
N PHE A 26 4.22 -8.19 -8.69
CA PHE A 26 4.86 -7.03 -9.30
C PHE A 26 6.25 -6.74 -8.74
N TYR A 27 6.47 -6.98 -7.45
CA TYR A 27 7.71 -6.55 -6.78
C TYR A 27 8.54 -7.69 -6.22
N GLY A 28 7.99 -8.88 -6.15
CA GLY A 28 8.65 -10.06 -5.60
C GLY A 28 8.73 -10.05 -4.08
N LYS A 29 9.09 -8.91 -3.50
CA LYS A 29 9.28 -8.74 -2.06
C LYS A 29 8.83 -7.36 -1.62
N ILE A 30 8.17 -7.30 -0.48
CA ILE A 30 7.72 -6.05 0.14
C ILE A 30 8.40 -5.90 1.49
N THR A 31 8.94 -4.72 1.75
CA THR A 31 9.55 -4.37 3.03
C THR A 31 8.61 -3.46 3.80
N ILE A 32 8.40 -3.74 5.07
CA ILE A 32 7.55 -2.92 5.93
C ILE A 32 8.25 -2.63 7.24
N PRO A 33 7.98 -1.47 7.86
CA PRO A 33 8.54 -1.18 9.18
C PRO A 33 7.74 -1.86 10.29
N PRO A 34 8.31 -1.95 11.50
CA PRO A 34 7.63 -2.59 12.64
C PRO A 34 6.26 -1.99 12.97
N ALA A 35 6.10 -0.67 12.86
CA ALA A 35 4.81 -0.03 13.14
C ALA A 35 3.72 -0.51 12.20
N VAL A 36 4.05 -0.74 10.92
CA VAL A 36 3.10 -1.27 9.94
C VAL A 36 2.72 -2.71 10.28
N TRP A 37 3.72 -3.53 10.62
CA TRP A 37 3.48 -4.90 11.06
C TRP A 37 2.54 -4.94 12.26
N LYS A 38 2.81 -4.11 13.25
CA LYS A 38 1.99 -4.00 14.44
C LYS A 38 0.54 -3.62 14.12
N GLU A 39 0.34 -2.61 13.27
CA GLU A 39 -1.00 -2.19 12.88
C GLU A 39 -1.77 -3.29 12.16
N VAL A 40 -1.14 -4.01 11.26
CA VAL A 40 -1.82 -5.05 10.48
C VAL A 40 -2.06 -6.31 11.31
N ILE A 41 -1.07 -6.77 12.06
CA ILE A 41 -1.14 -8.05 12.78
C ILE A 41 -1.77 -7.89 14.17
N GLU A 42 -1.23 -7.01 15.00
CA GLU A 42 -1.69 -6.89 16.38
C GLU A 42 -3.06 -6.21 16.48
N GLU A 43 -3.24 -5.11 15.75
CA GLU A 43 -4.49 -4.35 15.77
C GLU A 43 -5.56 -4.98 14.87
N GLY A 44 -5.13 -5.72 13.85
CA GLY A 44 -6.01 -6.43 12.93
C GLY A 44 -6.25 -7.90 13.28
N LYS A 45 -5.90 -8.32 14.49
CA LYS A 45 -5.99 -9.71 14.91
C LYS A 45 -7.37 -10.32 14.66
N GLY A 46 -7.39 -11.48 14.01
CA GLY A 46 -8.63 -12.17 13.65
C GLY A 46 -9.23 -11.72 12.33
N ARG A 47 -8.68 -10.70 11.70
CA ARG A 47 -9.12 -10.25 10.38
C ARG A 47 -8.32 -10.96 9.27
N ALA A 48 -8.91 -11.05 8.08
CA ALA A 48 -8.28 -11.73 6.95
C ALA A 48 -6.90 -11.19 6.61
N GLY A 49 -6.71 -9.88 6.68
CA GLY A 49 -5.43 -9.24 6.38
C GLY A 49 -4.29 -9.69 7.28
N ALA A 50 -4.57 -9.88 8.58
CA ALA A 50 -3.56 -10.36 9.53
C ALA A 50 -3.08 -11.77 9.18
N ILE A 51 -4.01 -12.66 8.82
CA ILE A 51 -3.68 -14.05 8.46
C ILE A 51 -2.84 -14.07 7.19
N GLU A 52 -3.24 -13.32 6.17
CA GLU A 52 -2.52 -13.27 4.90
C GLU A 52 -1.11 -12.70 5.07
N MET A 53 -0.96 -11.68 5.92
CA MET A 53 0.35 -11.07 6.20
C MET A 53 1.28 -12.03 6.93
N GLU A 54 0.75 -12.78 7.90
CA GLU A 54 1.55 -13.79 8.59
C GLU A 54 2.05 -14.85 7.63
N LYS A 55 1.20 -15.30 6.73
CA LYS A 55 1.58 -16.27 5.69
C LYS A 55 2.64 -15.71 4.74
N ALA A 56 2.52 -14.44 4.38
CA ALA A 56 3.49 -13.77 3.51
C ALA A 56 4.86 -13.64 4.17
N LEU A 57 4.89 -13.34 5.47
CA LEU A 57 6.12 -13.29 6.24
C LEU A 57 6.79 -14.67 6.28
N GLU A 58 6.03 -15.73 6.59
CA GLU A 58 6.53 -17.10 6.61
C GLU A 58 7.05 -17.53 5.24
N ALA A 59 6.37 -17.12 4.18
CA ALA A 59 6.79 -17.43 2.81
C ALA A 59 8.01 -16.61 2.36
N GLY A 60 8.40 -15.59 3.12
CA GLY A 60 9.59 -14.79 2.87
C GLY A 60 9.43 -13.65 1.87
N TRP A 61 8.22 -13.36 1.39
CA TRP A 61 8.05 -12.25 0.46
C TRP A 61 7.63 -10.93 1.14
N ILE A 62 7.35 -10.97 2.43
CA ILE A 62 7.26 -9.76 3.25
C ILE A 62 8.36 -9.82 4.30
N GLU A 63 9.11 -8.74 4.46
CA GLU A 63 10.11 -8.63 5.52
C GLU A 63 9.89 -7.38 6.36
N VAL A 64 10.21 -7.47 7.64
CA VAL A 64 10.08 -6.35 8.57
C VAL A 64 11.45 -5.76 8.82
N VAL A 65 11.63 -4.47 8.56
CA VAL A 65 12.89 -3.77 8.74
C VAL A 65 12.65 -2.46 9.47
N SER A 66 13.40 -2.22 10.53
CA SER A 66 13.30 -0.96 11.29
C SER A 66 14.05 0.16 10.59
N PRO A 67 13.48 1.38 10.52
CA PRO A 67 14.27 2.54 10.10
C PRO A 67 15.35 2.83 11.13
N VAL A 68 16.49 3.30 10.65
CA VAL A 68 17.68 3.57 11.47
C VAL A 68 17.76 5.04 11.89
N ASP A 69 17.27 5.94 11.05
CA ASP A 69 17.34 7.39 11.31
C ASP A 69 16.30 7.81 12.34
N VAL A 70 16.70 7.77 13.61
CA VAL A 70 15.84 8.13 14.73
C VAL A 70 15.60 9.63 14.84
N ALA A 71 16.41 10.47 14.19
CA ALA A 71 16.23 11.93 14.23
C ALA A 71 15.10 12.38 13.31
N LEU A 72 14.91 11.70 12.18
CA LEU A 72 13.86 12.03 11.22
C LEU A 72 12.48 11.62 11.69
N LEU A 73 12.36 10.51 12.40
CA LEU A 73 11.07 9.96 12.83
C LEU A 73 10.22 10.92 13.65
N PRO A 74 10.73 11.63 14.68
CA PRO A 74 9.89 12.58 15.43
C PRO A 74 9.34 13.70 14.57
N LEU A 75 10.09 14.14 13.57
CA LEU A 75 9.65 15.19 12.64
C LEU A 75 8.49 14.69 11.77
N LEU A 76 8.60 13.48 11.26
CA LEU A 76 7.55 12.88 10.45
C LEU A 76 6.29 12.59 11.27
N LYS A 77 6.47 12.17 12.52
CA LYS A 77 5.34 11.85 13.41
C LYS A 77 4.52 13.05 13.85
N ARG A 78 4.99 14.25 13.61
CA ARG A 78 4.21 15.47 13.90
C ARG A 78 2.95 15.56 13.04
N ASP A 79 3.04 15.10 11.80
CA ASP A 79 1.95 15.20 10.83
C ASP A 79 1.38 13.85 10.38
N LEU A 80 2.08 12.77 10.69
CA LEU A 80 1.75 11.43 10.20
C LEU A 80 1.62 10.43 11.35
N GLY A 81 0.82 9.37 11.13
CA GLY A 81 0.77 8.24 12.03
C GLY A 81 2.10 7.47 12.06
N GLU A 82 2.29 6.62 13.06
CA GLU A 82 3.54 5.88 13.22
C GLU A 82 3.92 5.04 12.01
N GLY A 83 2.96 4.29 11.46
CA GLY A 83 3.21 3.42 10.32
C GLY A 83 3.64 4.19 9.09
N GLU A 84 2.98 5.30 8.80
CA GLU A 84 3.33 6.15 7.66
C GLU A 84 4.68 6.81 7.84
N ALA A 85 4.95 7.33 9.04
CA ALA A 85 6.23 7.97 9.36
C ALA A 85 7.38 6.98 9.20
N GLU A 86 7.25 5.79 9.76
CA GLU A 86 8.29 4.77 9.62
C GLU A 86 8.45 4.28 8.19
N ALA A 87 7.35 4.14 7.44
CA ALA A 87 7.41 3.73 6.04
C ALA A 87 8.17 4.77 5.19
N ILE A 88 7.89 6.05 5.40
CA ILE A 88 8.59 7.13 4.67
C ILE A 88 10.06 7.19 5.07
N ALA A 89 10.37 7.11 6.37
CA ALA A 89 11.76 7.09 6.83
C ALA A 89 12.54 5.94 6.21
N LEU A 90 11.94 4.75 6.19
CA LEU A 90 12.55 3.57 5.61
C LEU A 90 12.73 3.72 4.09
N ALA A 91 11.75 4.31 3.41
CA ALA A 91 11.84 4.57 1.97
C ALA A 91 13.00 5.51 1.64
N ILE A 92 13.21 6.54 2.45
CA ILE A 92 14.35 7.46 2.27
C ILE A 92 15.66 6.73 2.48
N GLU A 93 15.80 6.00 3.58
CA GLU A 93 17.03 5.27 3.91
C GLU A 93 17.41 4.23 2.86
N ARG A 94 16.42 3.50 2.36
CA ARG A 94 16.62 2.39 1.44
C ARG A 94 16.58 2.81 -0.02
N GLN A 95 16.35 4.08 -0.30
CA GLN A 95 16.18 4.60 -1.67
C GLN A 95 15.16 3.74 -2.42
N ALA A 96 13.98 3.61 -1.82
CA ALA A 96 12.94 2.73 -2.32
C ALA A 96 12.51 3.08 -3.74
N GLU A 97 12.26 2.07 -4.56
CA GLU A 97 11.70 2.23 -5.89
C GLU A 97 10.28 2.80 -5.81
N VAL A 98 9.53 2.36 -4.80
CA VAL A 98 8.16 2.81 -4.59
C VAL A 98 7.79 2.69 -3.11
N VAL A 99 6.95 3.60 -2.64
CA VAL A 99 6.29 3.50 -1.34
C VAL A 99 4.78 3.57 -1.54
N PHE A 100 4.06 2.65 -0.93
CA PHE A 100 2.59 2.58 -1.03
C PHE A 100 1.98 3.42 0.08
N LEU A 101 1.24 4.45 -0.31
CA LEU A 101 0.59 5.40 0.58
C LEU A 101 -0.76 5.79 -0.01
N ASP A 102 -1.83 5.68 0.76
CA ASP A 102 -3.17 6.02 0.29
C ASP A 102 -3.66 7.39 0.77
N GLU A 103 -3.13 7.88 1.88
CA GLU A 103 -3.59 9.14 2.46
C GLU A 103 -2.87 10.35 1.89
N SER A 104 -3.61 11.46 1.73
CA SER A 104 -3.07 12.67 1.09
C SER A 104 -1.92 13.31 1.85
N ASP A 105 -1.97 13.33 3.18
CA ASP A 105 -0.89 13.92 3.98
C ASP A 105 0.42 13.15 3.82
N ALA A 106 0.36 11.83 3.86
CA ALA A 106 1.53 10.99 3.67
C ALA A 106 2.09 11.14 2.25
N ARG A 107 1.22 11.20 1.25
CA ARG A 107 1.63 11.38 -0.14
C ARG A 107 2.30 12.73 -0.36
N ARG A 108 1.80 13.78 0.28
CA ARG A 108 2.40 15.11 0.21
C ARG A 108 3.80 15.13 0.83
N VAL A 109 3.96 14.49 1.99
CA VAL A 109 5.27 14.39 2.64
C VAL A 109 6.24 13.59 1.78
N ALA A 110 5.79 12.49 1.19
CA ALA A 110 6.62 11.70 0.27
C ALA A 110 7.11 12.53 -0.91
N ASP A 111 6.25 13.40 -1.46
CA ASP A 111 6.63 14.30 -2.55
C ASP A 111 7.74 15.28 -2.13
N LEU A 112 7.68 15.78 -0.90
CA LEU A 112 8.72 16.68 -0.38
C LEU A 112 10.11 16.01 -0.36
N PHE A 113 10.16 14.71 -0.18
CA PHE A 113 11.41 13.94 -0.17
C PHE A 113 11.73 13.30 -1.53
N GLY A 114 10.95 13.61 -2.56
CA GLY A 114 11.19 13.07 -3.89
C GLY A 114 10.95 11.58 -4.05
N LEU A 115 10.11 11.00 -3.20
CA LEU A 115 9.83 9.57 -3.25
C LEU A 115 8.78 9.24 -4.31
N HIS A 116 8.99 8.15 -5.02
CA HIS A 116 7.97 7.58 -5.90
C HIS A 116 6.92 6.89 -5.04
N LYS A 117 5.67 7.30 -5.21
CA LYS A 117 4.57 6.78 -4.42
C LYS A 117 3.44 6.28 -5.30
N THR A 118 2.69 5.34 -4.78
CA THR A 118 1.45 4.89 -5.39
C THR A 118 0.52 4.43 -4.26
N GLY A 119 -0.70 4.04 -4.60
CA GLY A 119 -1.67 3.53 -3.64
C GLY A 119 -2.40 2.33 -4.21
N VAL A 120 -3.45 1.90 -3.53
CA VAL A 120 -4.21 0.72 -3.94
C VAL A 120 -4.84 0.89 -5.32
N VAL A 121 -5.37 2.07 -5.63
CA VAL A 121 -5.98 2.33 -6.94
C VAL A 121 -4.95 2.25 -8.06
N GLY A 122 -3.79 2.88 -7.87
CA GLY A 122 -2.71 2.83 -8.87
C GLY A 122 -2.23 1.39 -9.13
N LEU A 123 -2.10 0.60 -8.09
CA LEU A 123 -1.72 -0.81 -8.22
C LEU A 123 -2.77 -1.60 -9.02
N LEU A 124 -4.05 -1.38 -8.76
CA LEU A 124 -5.13 -2.06 -9.47
C LEU A 124 -5.21 -1.65 -10.94
N ILE A 125 -4.95 -0.37 -11.24
CA ILE A 125 -4.86 0.09 -12.63
C ILE A 125 -3.78 -0.68 -13.36
N ARG A 126 -2.59 -0.77 -12.77
CA ARG A 126 -1.48 -1.54 -13.34
C ARG A 126 -1.86 -3.00 -13.53
N ALA A 127 -2.51 -3.59 -12.54
CA ALA A 127 -2.93 -4.98 -12.60
C ALA A 127 -3.90 -5.23 -13.76
N ARG A 128 -4.82 -4.29 -14.00
CA ARG A 128 -5.76 -4.39 -15.11
C ARG A 128 -5.07 -4.27 -16.46
N LEU A 129 -4.15 -3.31 -16.59
CA LEU A 129 -3.39 -3.10 -17.82
C LEU A 129 -2.48 -4.28 -18.15
N GLU A 130 -1.95 -4.96 -17.15
CA GLU A 130 -1.08 -6.13 -17.35
C GLU A 130 -1.84 -7.46 -17.35
N GLY A 131 -3.16 -7.41 -17.33
CA GLY A 131 -3.98 -8.61 -17.44
C GLY A 131 -4.06 -9.47 -16.19
N LYS A 132 -3.66 -8.93 -15.02
CA LYS A 132 -3.69 -9.66 -13.76
C LYS A 132 -5.09 -9.70 -13.14
N ILE A 133 -5.93 -8.76 -13.49
CA ILE A 133 -7.34 -8.71 -13.09
C ILE A 133 -8.20 -8.49 -14.33
N ALA A 134 -9.43 -9.00 -14.29
CA ALA A 134 -10.34 -8.94 -15.45
C ALA A 134 -11.11 -7.63 -15.56
N SER A 135 -11.45 -7.01 -14.42
CA SER A 135 -12.27 -5.80 -14.37
C SER A 135 -11.83 -4.89 -13.25
N LEU A 136 -11.37 -3.69 -13.61
CA LEU A 136 -11.03 -2.68 -12.62
C LEU A 136 -12.27 -2.22 -11.86
N ARG A 137 -13.40 -2.05 -12.56
CA ARG A 137 -14.67 -1.67 -11.93
C ARG A 137 -15.03 -2.60 -10.78
N GLN A 138 -14.94 -3.90 -11.02
CA GLN A 138 -15.26 -4.90 -10.01
C GLN A 138 -14.39 -4.76 -8.76
N GLU A 139 -13.09 -4.57 -8.97
CA GLU A 139 -12.14 -4.40 -7.86
C GLU A 139 -12.39 -3.11 -7.09
N LEU A 140 -12.66 -2.01 -7.79
CA LEU A 140 -12.94 -0.73 -7.12
C LEU A 140 -14.27 -0.78 -6.35
N ASP A 141 -15.27 -1.46 -6.90
CA ASP A 141 -16.56 -1.63 -6.21
C ASP A 141 -16.37 -2.47 -4.94
N GLN A 142 -15.56 -3.52 -5.01
CA GLN A 142 -15.22 -4.32 -3.83
C GLN A 142 -14.46 -3.53 -2.77
N LEU A 143 -13.54 -2.65 -3.19
CA LEU A 143 -12.85 -1.75 -2.26
C LEU A 143 -13.83 -0.88 -1.48
N ARG A 144 -14.82 -0.35 -2.16
CA ARG A 144 -15.85 0.48 -1.51
C ARG A 144 -16.72 -0.34 -0.55
N GLU A 145 -17.19 -1.48 -1.00
CA GLU A 145 -18.15 -2.30 -0.27
C GLU A 145 -17.53 -3.14 0.84
N ASP A 146 -16.43 -3.84 0.53
CA ASP A 146 -15.84 -4.81 1.44
C ASP A 146 -14.74 -4.22 2.31
N ALA A 147 -13.97 -3.27 1.77
CA ALA A 147 -12.85 -2.67 2.49
C ALA A 147 -13.20 -1.31 3.10
N GLY A 148 -14.34 -0.74 2.74
CA GLY A 148 -14.72 0.59 3.22
C GLY A 148 -13.81 1.71 2.71
N PHE A 149 -13.12 1.48 1.59
CA PHE A 149 -12.19 2.45 1.03
C PHE A 149 -12.96 3.51 0.26
N TRP A 150 -12.84 4.77 0.68
CA TRP A 150 -13.51 5.86 0.00
C TRP A 150 -12.77 6.27 -1.28
N ILE A 151 -13.48 6.24 -2.40
CA ILE A 151 -12.96 6.68 -3.70
C ILE A 151 -13.92 7.74 -4.23
N ASN A 152 -13.43 8.95 -4.51
CA ASN A 152 -14.29 9.97 -5.07
C ASN A 152 -14.65 9.64 -6.51
N GLU A 153 -15.76 10.20 -7.00
CA GLU A 153 -16.27 9.89 -8.34
C GLU A 153 -15.30 10.29 -9.45
N GLY A 154 -14.58 11.39 -9.27
CA GLY A 154 -13.58 11.84 -10.24
C GLY A 154 -12.47 10.83 -10.41
N LEU A 155 -11.91 10.35 -9.31
CA LEU A 155 -10.85 9.34 -9.34
C LEU A 155 -11.36 8.01 -9.90
N TYR A 156 -12.57 7.62 -9.51
CA TYR A 156 -13.21 6.40 -10.00
C TYR A 156 -13.33 6.42 -11.53
N ARG A 157 -13.86 7.52 -12.08
CA ARG A 157 -13.99 7.68 -13.53
C ARG A 157 -12.65 7.71 -14.24
N GLN A 158 -11.70 8.47 -13.72
CA GLN A 158 -10.36 8.56 -14.31
C GLN A 158 -9.69 7.19 -14.36
N ALA A 159 -9.83 6.41 -13.29
CA ALA A 159 -9.24 5.07 -13.23
C ALA A 159 -9.84 4.16 -14.30
N LEU A 160 -11.17 4.16 -14.44
CA LEU A 160 -11.85 3.34 -15.47
C LEU A 160 -11.48 3.78 -16.88
N GLU A 161 -11.40 5.08 -17.14
CA GLU A 161 -10.98 5.61 -18.44
C GLU A 161 -9.55 5.18 -18.77
N ALA A 162 -8.66 5.20 -17.77
CA ALA A 162 -7.26 4.82 -17.97
C ALA A 162 -7.11 3.39 -18.48
N VAL A 163 -8.03 2.50 -18.16
CA VAL A 163 -7.98 1.09 -18.59
C VAL A 163 -9.00 0.76 -19.69
N GLY A 164 -9.72 1.77 -20.17
CA GLY A 164 -10.69 1.57 -21.26
C GLY A 164 -12.00 0.92 -20.83
N GLU A 165 -12.35 0.97 -19.54
CA GLU A 165 -13.63 0.44 -19.06
C GLU A 165 -14.70 1.53 -19.05
N SER A 166 -15.96 1.11 -19.18
CA SER A 166 -17.09 2.02 -19.18
C SER A 166 -17.26 2.71 -17.83
N VAL A 167 -17.52 4.01 -17.85
CA VAL A 167 -17.73 4.83 -16.65
C VAL A 167 -19.19 4.88 -16.18
N ARG A 168 -20.05 4.08 -16.73
CA ARG A 168 -21.46 4.01 -16.34
C ARG A 168 -21.65 3.22 -15.04
#